data_ed2c9c2649ec5a147e822ab8708cf389
#
_entry.id   ed2c9c2649ec5a147e822ab8708cf389
#
_cell.length_a   1.000
_cell.length_b   1.000
_cell.length_c   1.000
_cell.angle_alpha   90.00
_cell.angle_beta   90.00
_cell.angle_gamma   90.00
#
_symmetry.space_group_name_H-M   'P 1'
#
loop_
_entity.id
_entity.type
_entity.pdbx_description
1 polymer ?
#
loop_
_entity_poly.entity_id
_entity_poly.type
_entity_poly.pdbx_seq_one_letter_code
_entity_poly.pdbx_strand_id
1 'polypeptide(L)'
;MNGWLGSHLGTLPRALAVDGKWILDKALSLCLSEHETGAPVAIGFAEQTSKTDENKREGEQTVALELYEQTELEGATITGDALNNNKPQAHAITKAGGNYFLQLKNENRHAFKAAKRTAEQATPFLPTHKSPTLNTVASTSEP
;
A
#
# COMPACT_ATOMS: atom_id res chain seq x y z
N MET A 1 -18.99 -3.75 -11.41
CA MET A 1 -18.04 -4.83 -11.04
C MET A 1 -17.71 -4.79 -9.56
N ASN A 2 -17.35 -3.64 -9.00
CA ASN A 2 -16.95 -3.53 -7.59
C ASN A 2 -18.07 -3.91 -6.57
N GLY A 3 -19.33 -3.65 -6.88
CA GLY A 3 -20.45 -4.04 -6.02
C GLY A 3 -20.61 -5.56 -5.85
N TRP A 4 -20.27 -6.35 -6.88
CA TRP A 4 -20.27 -7.81 -6.78
C TRP A 4 -19.13 -8.32 -5.88
N LEU A 5 -17.95 -7.74 -6.01
CA LEU A 5 -16.79 -8.07 -5.17
C LEU A 5 -17.10 -7.77 -3.69
N GLY A 6 -17.62 -6.58 -3.39
CA GLY A 6 -17.97 -6.19 -2.03
C GLY A 6 -19.02 -7.10 -1.38
N SER A 7 -20.02 -7.56 -2.14
CA SER A 7 -21.06 -8.47 -1.61
C SER A 7 -20.54 -9.88 -1.30
N HIS A 8 -19.41 -10.29 -1.86
CA HIS A 8 -18.84 -11.63 -1.68
C HIS A 8 -17.71 -11.69 -0.65
N LEU A 9 -17.01 -10.56 -0.42
CA LEU A 9 -15.90 -10.50 0.53
C LEU A 9 -16.30 -10.20 1.98
N GLY A 10 -17.56 -9.79 2.23
CA GLY A 10 -18.00 -9.42 3.57
C GLY A 10 -17.34 -8.13 4.07
N THR A 11 -16.69 -8.17 5.22
CA THR A 11 -15.93 -7.04 5.75
C THR A 11 -14.62 -6.87 4.99
N LEU A 12 -14.24 -5.61 4.68
CA LEU A 12 -12.98 -5.32 4.01
C LEU A 12 -11.78 -5.83 4.81
N PRO A 13 -10.77 -6.41 4.14
CA PRO A 13 -9.51 -6.77 4.76
C PRO A 13 -8.82 -5.57 5.39
N ARG A 14 -8.04 -5.81 6.44
CA ARG A 14 -7.31 -4.74 7.15
C ARG A 14 -6.21 -4.08 6.31
N ALA A 15 -5.62 -4.81 5.36
CA ALA A 15 -4.56 -4.31 4.50
C ALA A 15 -4.85 -4.63 3.03
N LEU A 16 -4.82 -3.59 2.20
CA LEU A 16 -5.03 -3.65 0.76
C LEU A 16 -3.84 -3.06 0.03
N ALA A 17 -3.35 -3.76 -0.98
CA ALA A 17 -2.33 -3.25 -1.90
C ALA A 17 -2.98 -2.58 -3.10
N VAL A 18 -2.50 -1.38 -3.47
CA VAL A 18 -2.81 -0.76 -4.75
C VAL A 18 -1.68 -1.02 -5.73
N ASP A 19 -2.00 -1.62 -6.87
CA ASP A 19 -1.04 -1.91 -7.94
C ASP A 19 -1.67 -1.67 -9.31
N GLY A 20 -0.93 -1.01 -10.19
CA GLY A 20 -1.35 -0.70 -11.55
C GLY A 20 -0.62 -1.57 -12.57
N LYS A 21 -1.35 -2.10 -13.54
CA LYS A 21 -0.78 -2.87 -14.66
C LYS A 21 -1.31 -2.38 -15.99
N TRP A 22 -0.40 -2.23 -16.94
CA TRP A 22 -0.75 -1.98 -18.35
C TRP A 22 -1.09 -3.27 -19.05
N ILE A 23 -2.25 -3.30 -19.69
CA ILE A 23 -2.72 -4.44 -20.47
C ILE A 23 -2.48 -4.14 -21.95
N LEU A 24 -1.57 -4.89 -22.57
CA LEU A 24 -1.21 -4.80 -23.99
C LEU A 24 -0.89 -3.35 -24.45
N ASP A 25 -0.32 -2.54 -23.58
CA ASP A 25 -0.05 -1.10 -23.82
C ASP A 25 -1.26 -0.26 -24.27
N LYS A 26 -2.48 -0.73 -24.02
CA LYS A 26 -3.72 -0.09 -24.44
C LYS A 26 -4.60 0.40 -23.30
N ALA A 27 -4.58 -0.28 -22.18
CA ALA A 27 -5.41 0.07 -21.03
C ALA A 27 -4.62 -0.06 -19.74
N LEU A 28 -4.87 0.84 -18.80
CA LEU A 28 -4.40 0.72 -17.45
C LEU A 28 -5.46 0.00 -16.62
N SER A 29 -5.06 -1.05 -15.92
CA SER A 29 -5.85 -1.66 -14.86
C SER A 29 -5.21 -1.32 -13.54
N LEU A 30 -5.97 -0.72 -12.62
CA LEU A 30 -5.58 -0.51 -11.23
C LEU A 30 -6.41 -1.42 -10.34
N CYS A 31 -5.75 -2.14 -9.44
CA CYS A 31 -6.38 -3.10 -8.56
C CYS A 31 -6.10 -2.77 -7.10
N LEU A 32 -7.13 -2.82 -6.26
CA LEU A 32 -7.00 -3.00 -4.82
C LEU A 32 -7.10 -4.48 -4.52
N SER A 33 -6.06 -5.07 -3.96
CA SER A 33 -6.01 -6.49 -3.63
C SER A 33 -5.67 -6.70 -2.16
N GLU A 34 -6.24 -7.75 -1.57
CA GLU A 34 -5.93 -8.17 -0.22
C GLU A 34 -4.49 -8.66 -0.10
N HIS A 35 -3.79 -8.30 0.99
CA HIS A 35 -2.39 -8.66 1.20
C HIS A 35 -2.16 -10.16 1.38
N GLU A 36 -3.03 -10.86 2.09
CA GLU A 36 -2.82 -12.26 2.43
C GLU A 36 -3.11 -13.20 1.25
N THR A 37 -4.20 -12.96 0.56
CA THR A 37 -4.68 -13.86 -0.50
C THR A 37 -4.36 -13.37 -1.90
N GLY A 38 -4.06 -12.08 -2.06
CA GLY A 38 -3.96 -11.42 -3.36
C GLY A 38 -5.31 -11.24 -4.07
N ALA A 39 -6.42 -11.55 -3.39
CA ALA A 39 -7.75 -11.44 -3.99
C ALA A 39 -8.10 -9.98 -4.33
N PRO A 40 -8.64 -9.71 -5.52
CA PRO A 40 -9.06 -8.36 -5.89
C PRO A 40 -10.30 -7.95 -5.10
N VAL A 41 -10.24 -6.76 -4.50
CA VAL A 41 -11.36 -6.12 -3.79
C VAL A 41 -12.09 -5.14 -4.69
N ALA A 42 -11.32 -4.35 -5.44
CA ALA A 42 -11.84 -3.39 -6.40
C ALA A 42 -10.88 -3.24 -7.58
N ILE A 43 -11.43 -2.99 -8.76
CA ILE A 43 -10.66 -2.82 -9.99
C ILE A 43 -11.17 -1.58 -10.74
N GLY A 44 -10.25 -0.71 -11.11
CA GLY A 44 -10.48 0.43 -11.98
C GLY A 44 -9.75 0.28 -13.31
N PHE A 45 -10.27 0.90 -14.36
CA PHE A 45 -9.67 0.88 -15.70
C PHE A 45 -9.64 2.29 -16.27
N ALA A 46 -8.57 2.60 -17.01
CA ALA A 46 -8.53 3.76 -17.90
C ALA A 46 -8.01 3.36 -19.27
N GLU A 47 -8.65 3.89 -20.31
CA GLU A 47 -8.15 3.78 -21.67
C GLU A 47 -7.01 4.78 -21.87
N GLN A 48 -5.94 4.34 -22.50
CA GLN A 48 -4.83 5.23 -22.82
C GLN A 48 -5.13 6.03 -24.08
N THR A 49 -5.23 7.33 -23.94
CA THR A 49 -5.41 8.26 -25.08
C THR A 49 -4.09 8.75 -25.67
N SER A 50 -2.96 8.61 -24.98
CA SER A 50 -1.64 9.00 -25.46
C SER A 50 -0.48 8.22 -24.83
N LYS A 51 0.64 8.10 -25.58
CA LYS A 51 1.79 7.24 -25.25
C LYS A 51 2.89 7.90 -24.41
N THR A 52 2.69 9.12 -23.89
CA THR A 52 3.72 9.80 -23.10
C THR A 52 3.73 9.30 -21.66
N ASP A 53 4.91 9.20 -21.04
CA ASP A 53 5.05 8.71 -19.67
C ASP A 53 4.34 9.60 -18.63
N GLU A 54 4.19 10.90 -18.90
CA GLU A 54 3.43 11.81 -18.06
C GLU A 54 1.93 11.47 -18.07
N ASN A 55 1.36 11.26 -19.24
CA ASN A 55 -0.06 10.90 -19.36
C ASN A 55 -0.37 9.52 -18.78
N LYS A 56 0.59 8.60 -18.81
CA LYS A 56 0.47 7.30 -18.11
C LYS A 56 0.34 7.48 -16.60
N ARG A 57 1.16 8.34 -16.00
CA ARG A 57 1.13 8.62 -14.56
C ARG A 57 -0.13 9.35 -14.14
N GLU A 58 -0.56 10.34 -14.91
CA GLU A 58 -1.81 11.06 -14.64
C GLU A 58 -3.03 10.14 -14.73
N GLY A 59 -3.07 9.25 -15.72
CA GLY A 59 -4.12 8.26 -15.86
C GLY A 59 -4.19 7.31 -14.67
N GLU A 60 -3.06 6.82 -14.18
CA GLU A 60 -2.99 5.95 -13.01
C GLU A 60 -3.47 6.66 -11.74
N GLN A 61 -3.06 7.90 -11.54
CA GLN A 61 -3.49 8.69 -10.39
C GLN A 61 -5.00 8.98 -10.42
N THR A 62 -5.56 9.28 -11.58
CA THR A 62 -6.99 9.54 -11.74
C THR A 62 -7.81 8.29 -11.42
N VAL A 63 -7.43 7.13 -11.99
CA VAL A 63 -8.09 5.85 -11.71
C VAL A 63 -8.01 5.49 -10.24
N ALA A 64 -6.86 5.74 -9.58
CA ALA A 64 -6.71 5.49 -8.16
C ALA A 64 -7.69 6.33 -7.32
N LEU A 65 -7.84 7.61 -7.64
CA LEU A 65 -8.77 8.50 -6.93
C LEU A 65 -10.21 8.04 -7.08
N GLU A 66 -10.64 7.70 -8.30
CA GLU A 66 -11.97 7.17 -8.57
C GLU A 66 -12.22 5.85 -7.83
N LEU A 67 -11.19 4.98 -7.78
CA LEU A 67 -11.28 3.70 -7.11
C LEU A 67 -11.47 3.86 -5.58
N TYR A 68 -10.75 4.80 -4.96
CA TYR A 68 -10.90 5.09 -3.53
C TYR A 68 -12.25 5.74 -3.21
N GLU A 69 -12.76 6.60 -4.08
CA GLU A 69 -14.08 7.23 -3.90
C GLU A 69 -15.24 6.23 -4.03
N GLN A 70 -15.07 5.21 -4.86
CA GLN A 70 -16.08 4.16 -5.10
C GLN A 70 -16.00 3.00 -4.10
N THR A 71 -14.94 2.95 -3.29
CA THR A 71 -14.71 1.85 -2.34
C THR A 71 -14.83 2.39 -0.92
N GLU A 72 -15.71 1.80 -0.12
CA GLU A 72 -15.77 2.10 1.31
C GLU A 72 -14.54 1.49 2.00
N LEU A 73 -13.63 2.33 2.47
CA LEU A 73 -12.32 1.91 3.02
C LEU A 73 -12.27 1.98 4.55
N GLU A 74 -13.43 2.02 5.21
CA GLU A 74 -13.49 2.15 6.67
C GLU A 74 -12.64 1.11 7.39
N GLY A 75 -11.66 1.58 8.16
CA GLY A 75 -10.73 0.72 8.91
C GLY A 75 -9.68 -0.04 8.09
N ALA A 76 -9.69 0.05 6.76
CA ALA A 76 -8.66 -0.57 5.92
C ALA A 76 -7.39 0.29 5.84
N THR A 77 -6.24 -0.34 5.61
CA THR A 77 -4.97 0.34 5.35
C THR A 77 -4.53 0.07 3.92
N ILE A 78 -4.42 1.14 3.13
CA ILE A 78 -3.94 1.05 1.75
C ILE A 78 -2.42 1.13 1.74
N THR A 79 -1.78 0.17 1.09
CA THR A 79 -0.34 0.18 0.80
C THR A 79 -0.10 0.39 -0.68
N GLY A 80 0.95 1.09 -1.02
CA GLY A 80 1.29 1.37 -2.41
C GLY A 80 2.73 1.84 -2.57
N ASP A 81 3.15 1.93 -3.81
CA ASP A 81 4.47 2.43 -4.16
C ASP A 81 4.57 3.97 -4.02
N ALA A 82 5.73 4.52 -4.39
CA ALA A 82 5.98 5.96 -4.28
C ALA A 82 5.23 6.81 -5.31
N LEU A 83 4.67 6.24 -6.37
CA LEU A 83 3.82 6.94 -7.32
C LEU A 83 2.49 7.32 -6.66
N ASN A 84 1.98 6.44 -5.83
CA ASN A 84 0.76 6.63 -5.06
C ASN A 84 0.94 7.56 -3.85
N ASN A 85 2.18 7.92 -3.50
CA ASN A 85 2.46 8.82 -2.38
C ASN A 85 2.36 10.29 -2.80
N ASN A 86 1.14 10.77 -2.92
CA ASN A 86 0.82 12.16 -3.18
C ASN A 86 -0.38 12.64 -2.34
N LYS A 87 -0.49 13.95 -2.18
CA LYS A 87 -1.52 14.56 -1.32
C LYS A 87 -2.96 14.23 -1.75
N PRO A 88 -3.34 14.28 -3.03
CA PRO A 88 -4.69 13.91 -3.47
C PRO A 88 -5.09 12.49 -3.07
N GLN A 89 -4.21 11.51 -3.27
CA GLN A 89 -4.50 10.12 -2.92
C GLN A 89 -4.61 9.91 -1.42
N ALA A 90 -3.67 10.45 -0.63
CA ALA A 90 -3.74 10.37 0.82
C ALA A 90 -5.06 10.97 1.35
N HIS A 91 -5.52 12.09 0.78
CA HIS A 91 -6.78 12.70 1.14
C HIS A 91 -8.00 11.86 0.73
N ALA A 92 -7.99 11.26 -0.46
CA ALA A 92 -9.08 10.40 -0.92
C ALA A 92 -9.24 9.16 -0.03
N ILE A 93 -8.13 8.50 0.32
CA ILE A 93 -8.13 7.33 1.21
C ILE A 93 -8.69 7.70 2.59
N THR A 94 -8.20 8.80 3.18
CA THR A 94 -8.68 9.22 4.52
C THR A 94 -10.13 9.67 4.51
N LYS A 95 -10.59 10.32 3.45
CA LYS A 95 -12.00 10.70 3.26
C LYS A 95 -12.92 9.47 3.17
N ALA A 96 -12.42 8.37 2.59
CA ALA A 96 -13.13 7.10 2.52
C ALA A 96 -13.03 6.24 3.81
N GLY A 97 -12.53 6.80 4.92
CA GLY A 97 -12.39 6.13 6.21
C GLY A 97 -11.18 5.21 6.34
N GLY A 98 -10.29 5.19 5.34
CA GLY A 98 -9.10 4.35 5.32
C GLY A 98 -7.86 5.02 5.91
N ASN A 99 -6.85 4.21 6.14
CA ASN A 99 -5.48 4.60 6.46
C ASN A 99 -4.57 4.31 5.27
N TYR A 100 -3.37 4.89 5.26
CA TYR A 100 -2.40 4.60 4.20
C TYR A 100 -1.00 4.37 4.74
N PHE A 101 -0.27 3.49 4.05
CA PHE A 101 1.15 3.23 4.27
C PHE A 101 1.84 3.20 2.91
N LEU A 102 2.33 4.38 2.47
CA LEU A 102 2.85 4.60 1.13
C LEU A 102 4.36 4.81 1.16
N GLN A 103 5.05 4.22 0.17
CA GLN A 103 6.50 4.31 0.09
C GLN A 103 6.97 5.74 -0.18
N LEU A 104 7.98 6.21 0.56
CA LEU A 104 8.70 7.45 0.28
C LEU A 104 9.94 7.13 -0.56
N LYS A 105 9.99 7.68 -1.77
CA LYS A 105 11.18 7.71 -2.63
C LYS A 105 11.60 9.16 -2.85
N ASN A 106 12.84 9.35 -3.30
CA ASN A 106 13.43 10.64 -3.64
C ASN A 106 13.80 11.49 -2.40
N GLU A 107 15.08 11.42 -2.07
CA GLU A 107 15.70 12.12 -0.94
C GLU A 107 15.58 13.66 -0.99
N ASN A 108 15.31 14.20 -2.18
CA ASN A 108 15.13 15.64 -2.37
C ASN A 108 13.77 16.15 -1.91
N ARG A 109 12.76 15.29 -1.79
CA ARG A 109 11.42 15.68 -1.35
C ARG A 109 11.41 16.10 0.13
N HIS A 110 10.69 17.18 0.42
CA HIS A 110 10.52 17.66 1.80
C HIS A 110 9.96 16.59 2.74
N ALA A 111 9.00 15.78 2.27
CA ALA A 111 8.42 14.69 3.05
C ALA A 111 9.46 13.64 3.43
N PHE A 112 10.37 13.26 2.52
CA PHE A 112 11.44 12.32 2.81
C PHE A 112 12.40 12.88 3.88
N LYS A 113 12.83 14.14 3.72
CA LYS A 113 13.71 14.82 4.68
C LYS A 113 13.07 14.96 6.06
N ALA A 114 11.77 15.22 6.11
CA ALA A 114 11.01 15.30 7.36
C ALA A 114 10.91 13.92 8.03
N ALA A 115 10.54 12.88 7.28
CA ALA A 115 10.45 11.52 7.79
C ALA A 115 11.79 11.02 8.32
N LYS A 116 12.89 11.27 7.58
CA LYS A 116 14.25 10.91 8.00
C LYS A 116 14.62 11.58 9.32
N ARG A 117 14.41 12.89 9.45
CA ARG A 117 14.64 13.62 10.71
C ARG A 117 13.83 13.06 11.88
N THR A 118 12.55 12.77 11.64
CA THR A 118 11.69 12.18 12.68
C THR A 118 12.20 10.81 13.11
N ALA A 119 12.60 9.96 12.17
CA ALA A 119 13.15 8.64 12.47
C ALA A 119 14.49 8.71 13.23
N GLU A 120 15.35 9.67 12.89
CA GLU A 120 16.64 9.89 13.58
C GLU A 120 16.45 10.43 15.01
N GLN A 121 15.39 11.19 15.25
CA GLN A 121 15.07 11.78 16.55
C GLN A 121 14.17 10.88 17.41
N ALA A 122 13.49 9.93 16.79
CA ALA A 122 12.64 9.00 17.52
C ALA A 122 13.51 8.06 18.36
N THR A 123 13.33 8.09 19.66
CA THR A 123 13.87 7.03 20.54
C THR A 123 13.25 5.71 20.07
N PRO A 124 14.06 4.67 19.80
CA PRO A 124 13.52 3.41 19.30
C PRO A 124 12.50 2.84 20.29
N PHE A 125 11.22 2.90 19.92
CA PHE A 125 10.13 2.27 20.69
C PHE A 125 10.03 0.78 20.32
N LEU A 126 11.16 0.16 20.02
CA LEU A 126 11.22 -1.27 19.82
C LEU A 126 11.53 -1.90 21.19
N PRO A 127 10.64 -2.72 21.75
CA PRO A 127 11.03 -3.58 22.85
C PRO A 127 12.20 -4.41 22.33
N THR A 128 13.35 -4.26 22.97
CA THR A 128 14.51 -5.11 22.69
C THR A 128 14.11 -6.53 23.02
N HIS A 129 13.73 -7.30 22.01
CA HIS A 129 13.54 -8.73 22.16
C HIS A 129 14.93 -9.31 22.39
N LYS A 130 15.28 -9.50 23.68
CA LYS A 130 16.45 -10.30 24.04
C LYS A 130 16.15 -11.71 23.56
N SER A 131 16.81 -12.14 22.50
CA SER A 131 16.81 -13.55 22.11
C SER A 131 17.17 -14.39 23.33
N PRO A 132 16.40 -15.42 23.68
CA PRO A 132 16.79 -16.32 24.75
C PRO A 132 18.13 -16.97 24.35
N THR A 133 19.16 -16.74 25.14
CA THR A 133 20.41 -17.47 25.00
C THR A 133 20.11 -18.95 25.21
N LEU A 134 20.27 -19.75 24.17
CA LEU A 134 20.27 -21.20 24.22
C LEU A 134 21.46 -21.60 25.14
N ASN A 135 21.17 -21.90 26.38
CA ASN A 135 22.12 -22.59 27.23
C ASN A 135 22.33 -23.99 26.65
N THR A 136 23.45 -24.17 25.98
CA THR A 136 23.95 -25.49 25.61
C THR A 136 24.27 -26.24 26.90
N VAL A 137 23.42 -27.18 27.28
CA VAL A 137 23.71 -28.12 28.35
C VAL A 137 24.76 -29.08 27.78
N ALA A 138 25.98 -28.91 28.24
CA ALA A 138 27.05 -29.86 27.98
C ALA A 138 26.69 -31.17 28.71
N SER A 139 26.42 -32.22 27.95
CA SER A 139 26.31 -33.57 28.47
C SER A 139 27.72 -34.09 28.82
N THR A 140 28.03 -34.13 30.06
CA THR A 140 29.23 -34.83 30.60
C THR A 140 28.89 -36.33 30.64
N SER A 141 29.43 -37.06 29.69
CA SER A 141 29.54 -38.51 29.82
C SER A 141 30.84 -38.82 30.53
N GLU A 142 30.77 -39.43 31.68
CA GLU A 142 31.91 -40.10 32.32
C GLU A 142 31.56 -41.55 32.63
N PRO A 143 32.61 -42.37 32.82
CA PRO A 143 32.80 -43.68 32.17
C PRO A 143 32.14 -44.84 32.90
#